data_7367852135fed124b7bfdcdc9d6730ce
#
_entry.id   7367852135fed124b7bfdcdc9d6730ce
#
_cell.length_a   1.000
_cell.length_b   1.000
_cell.length_c   1.000
_cell.angle_alpha   90.00
_cell.angle_beta   90.00
_cell.angle_gamma   90.00
#
_symmetry.space_group_name_H-M   'P 1'
#
loop_
_entity.id
_entity.type
_entity.pdbx_description
1 polymer ?
#
loop_
_entity_poly.entity_id
_entity_poly.type
_entity_poly.pdbx_seq_one_letter_code
_entity_poly.pdbx_strand_id
1 'polypeptide(L)'
;MSRRDIYYWKCDRPAAFHGTQSRGVASAEIQQQLQQALAEYFDESEVLLSPGSGQGNHLTWNAEIAGQAVFLRVENGPERDGHLIIESNVLDRVRLAGVRTPRVLGCDASRSHVPFAWQALERIPAPDLNQAFKQGTLDTNHIAHQIGAAVATWQSIRLAGYGVLDETLRGYRETYTDYFHLRLEEHLHFLKSHGFFSSSEDVLAEIENHHALLDLAPGCLVHKDLALWNILGCPHEIAAFIDFDDAISGDAMDDLSLLACFHDAAFLRRAFLGYESVRALPTEALRRFWLHLLRNMIVKSVIRIGAGYFDRDDGFFLISAGSSGQSLREVTLSKLKLALHGLREASSLDIL
;
A
#
# COMPACT_ATOMS: atom_id res chain seq x y z
N MET A 1 6.27 -16.77 8.78
CA MET A 1 6.09 -15.70 9.79
C MET A 1 4.62 -15.31 9.73
N SER A 2 3.96 -15.16 10.87
CA SER A 2 2.53 -14.78 10.90
C SER A 2 2.38 -13.30 10.52
N ARG A 3 1.26 -12.92 9.86
CA ARG A 3 0.89 -11.50 9.67
C ARG A 3 0.89 -10.70 10.97
N ARG A 4 0.65 -11.37 12.09
CA ARG A 4 0.69 -10.78 13.43
C ARG A 4 2.04 -10.17 13.79
N ASP A 5 3.14 -10.69 13.23
CA ASP A 5 4.51 -10.35 13.64
C ASP A 5 5.26 -9.54 12.60
N ILE A 6 4.55 -8.97 11.61
CA ILE A 6 5.11 -8.10 10.58
C ILE A 6 4.62 -6.66 10.76
N TYR A 7 5.51 -5.70 10.45
CA TYR A 7 5.12 -4.29 10.31
C TYR A 7 4.61 -4.00 8.91
N TYR A 8 5.33 -4.50 7.91
CA TYR A 8 4.96 -4.31 6.52
C TYR A 8 5.28 -5.55 5.68
N TRP A 9 4.27 -6.03 4.96
CA TRP A 9 4.31 -7.27 4.20
C TRP A 9 5.53 -7.42 3.29
N LYS A 10 5.89 -6.36 2.53
CA LYS A 10 6.95 -6.43 1.52
C LYS A 10 8.36 -6.50 2.10
N CYS A 11 8.59 -6.15 3.37
CA CYS A 11 9.92 -6.19 3.97
C CYS A 11 10.10 -7.26 5.04
N ASP A 12 9.04 -7.76 5.64
CA ASP A 12 9.13 -8.56 6.87
C ASP A 12 8.88 -10.05 6.68
N ARG A 13 8.33 -10.47 5.55
CA ARG A 13 8.12 -11.90 5.28
C ARG A 13 9.35 -12.54 4.64
N PRO A 14 9.59 -13.86 4.84
CA PRO A 14 10.76 -14.54 4.26
C PRO A 14 10.85 -14.49 2.74
N ALA A 15 9.72 -14.47 2.05
CA ALA A 15 9.63 -14.40 0.59
C ALA A 15 9.56 -12.97 0.02
N ALA A 16 9.68 -11.94 0.86
CA ALA A 16 9.44 -10.54 0.46
C ALA A 16 10.27 -10.09 -0.74
N PHE A 17 11.55 -10.44 -0.76
CA PHE A 17 12.46 -10.03 -1.83
C PHE A 17 12.49 -11.02 -3.00
N HIS A 18 12.10 -12.26 -2.79
CA HIS A 18 12.09 -13.30 -3.84
C HIS A 18 10.89 -13.16 -4.78
N GLY A 19 9.76 -12.67 -4.30
CA GLY A 19 8.54 -12.47 -5.09
C GLY A 19 8.66 -11.47 -6.23
N THR A 20 9.71 -10.63 -6.22
CA THR A 20 9.99 -9.68 -7.32
C THR A 20 10.80 -10.31 -8.46
N GLN A 21 11.50 -11.40 -8.21
CA GLN A 21 12.36 -12.09 -9.19
C GLN A 21 11.69 -13.32 -9.82
N SER A 22 10.89 -14.04 -9.06
CA SER A 22 10.14 -15.19 -9.56
C SER A 22 8.64 -14.87 -9.56
N ARG A 23 8.14 -14.29 -10.63
CA ARG A 23 6.72 -14.43 -10.93
C ARG A 23 6.50 -15.93 -11.10
N GLY A 24 5.74 -16.54 -10.18
CA GLY A 24 5.24 -17.88 -10.40
C GLY A 24 4.57 -17.86 -11.76
N VAL A 25 5.10 -18.61 -12.70
CA VAL A 25 4.43 -18.79 -13.99
C VAL A 25 3.13 -19.50 -13.62
N ALA A 26 2.01 -18.85 -13.91
CA ALA A 26 0.71 -19.46 -13.75
C ALA A 26 0.74 -20.78 -14.50
N SER A 27 0.79 -21.90 -13.76
CA SER A 27 0.81 -23.21 -14.41
C SER A 27 -0.54 -23.44 -15.09
N ALA A 28 -0.56 -24.18 -16.18
CA ALA A 28 -1.81 -24.59 -16.82
C ALA A 28 -2.74 -25.31 -15.83
N GLU A 29 -2.17 -26.00 -14.86
CA GLU A 29 -2.90 -26.67 -13.78
C GLU A 29 -3.64 -25.69 -12.87
N ILE A 30 -2.97 -24.64 -12.39
CA ILE A 30 -3.62 -23.57 -11.57
C ILE A 30 -4.74 -22.91 -12.36
N GLN A 31 -4.50 -22.62 -13.64
CA GLN A 31 -5.51 -22.01 -14.49
C GLN A 31 -6.74 -22.92 -14.66
N GLN A 32 -6.54 -24.21 -14.90
CA GLN A 32 -7.64 -25.18 -15.06
C GLN A 32 -8.44 -25.35 -13.75
N GLN A 33 -7.75 -25.46 -12.62
CA GLN A 33 -8.40 -25.56 -11.31
C GLN A 33 -9.20 -24.31 -10.99
N LEU A 34 -8.64 -23.12 -11.29
CA LEU A 34 -9.34 -21.85 -11.10
C LEU A 34 -10.59 -21.74 -11.99
N GLN A 35 -10.50 -22.14 -13.28
CA GLN A 35 -11.64 -22.15 -14.19
C GLN A 35 -12.79 -23.01 -13.66
N GLN A 36 -12.47 -24.20 -13.17
CA GLN A 36 -13.47 -25.11 -12.58
C GLN A 36 -14.09 -24.50 -11.32
N ALA A 37 -13.26 -23.98 -10.39
CA ALA A 37 -13.76 -23.39 -9.15
C ALA A 37 -14.67 -22.17 -9.41
N LEU A 38 -14.34 -21.34 -10.40
CA LEU A 38 -15.16 -20.18 -10.78
C LEU A 38 -16.46 -20.62 -11.46
N ALA A 39 -16.42 -21.63 -12.34
CA ALA A 39 -17.62 -22.18 -12.99
C ALA A 39 -18.60 -22.71 -11.94
N GLU A 40 -18.11 -23.47 -10.94
CA GLU A 40 -18.92 -23.94 -9.83
C GLU A 40 -19.45 -22.80 -8.94
N TYR A 41 -18.60 -21.82 -8.60
CA TYR A 41 -18.98 -20.73 -7.71
C TYR A 41 -20.04 -19.79 -8.31
N PHE A 42 -19.94 -19.50 -9.61
CA PHE A 42 -20.84 -18.60 -10.32
C PHE A 42 -21.99 -19.29 -11.07
N ASP A 43 -22.09 -20.62 -10.98
CA ASP A 43 -23.07 -21.46 -11.70
C ASP A 43 -23.00 -21.26 -13.24
N GLU A 44 -21.78 -21.19 -13.76
CA GLU A 44 -21.50 -21.02 -15.18
C GLU A 44 -21.04 -22.34 -15.82
N SER A 45 -21.39 -22.56 -17.10
CA SER A 45 -20.99 -23.76 -17.82
C SER A 45 -19.48 -23.78 -18.15
N GLU A 46 -18.91 -22.61 -18.40
CA GLU A 46 -17.49 -22.42 -18.73
C GLU A 46 -17.05 -21.01 -18.38
N VAL A 47 -15.83 -20.88 -17.82
CA VAL A 47 -15.16 -19.59 -17.57
C VAL A 47 -13.87 -19.54 -18.37
N LEU A 48 -13.76 -18.59 -19.29
CA LEU A 48 -12.53 -18.39 -20.07
C LEU A 48 -11.63 -17.38 -19.39
N LEU A 49 -10.38 -17.80 -19.12
CA LEU A 49 -9.35 -16.97 -18.51
C LEU A 49 -8.35 -16.46 -19.54
N SER A 50 -8.04 -15.17 -19.46
CA SER A 50 -6.92 -14.54 -20.18
C SER A 50 -5.92 -13.96 -19.18
N PRO A 51 -4.61 -13.84 -19.54
CA PRO A 51 -3.62 -13.28 -18.63
C PRO A 51 -4.02 -11.90 -18.12
N GLY A 52 -3.88 -11.69 -16.80
CA GLY A 52 -4.06 -10.39 -16.17
C GLY A 52 -2.80 -9.53 -16.28
N SER A 53 -2.98 -8.23 -16.16
CA SER A 53 -1.88 -7.23 -16.24
C SER A 53 -1.26 -6.88 -14.88
N GLY A 54 -1.58 -7.61 -13.81
CA GLY A 54 -1.13 -7.30 -12.46
C GLY A 54 0.39 -7.41 -12.29
N GLN A 55 0.97 -6.42 -11.63
CA GLN A 55 2.35 -6.46 -11.13
C GLN A 55 2.25 -6.58 -9.61
N GLY A 56 2.42 -7.75 -9.06
CA GLY A 56 2.30 -7.91 -7.61
C GLY A 56 2.59 -9.32 -7.13
N ASN A 57 2.21 -9.57 -5.88
CA ASN A 57 2.44 -10.84 -5.21
C ASN A 57 1.38 -11.92 -5.57
N HIS A 58 0.44 -11.59 -6.46
CA HIS A 58 -0.64 -12.48 -6.88
C HIS A 58 -0.46 -12.94 -8.31
N LEU A 59 -0.94 -14.15 -8.60
CA LEU A 59 -1.22 -14.53 -9.97
C LEU A 59 -2.53 -13.85 -10.38
N THR A 60 -2.59 -13.33 -11.62
CA THR A 60 -3.75 -12.55 -12.05
C THR A 60 -4.26 -13.02 -13.41
N TRP A 61 -5.59 -12.97 -13.56
CA TRP A 61 -6.29 -13.22 -14.82
C TRP A 61 -7.42 -12.24 -15.02
N ASN A 62 -7.86 -12.14 -16.26
CA ASN A 62 -9.13 -11.52 -16.62
C ASN A 62 -10.09 -12.60 -17.06
N ALA A 63 -11.38 -12.41 -16.78
CA ALA A 63 -12.46 -13.27 -17.23
C ALA A 63 -13.68 -12.43 -17.64
N GLU A 64 -14.63 -13.06 -18.30
CA GLU A 64 -15.99 -12.61 -18.44
C GLU A 64 -16.92 -13.65 -17.82
N ILE A 65 -17.71 -13.25 -16.82
CA ILE A 65 -18.60 -14.12 -16.06
C ILE A 65 -19.99 -13.47 -16.07
N ALA A 66 -21.00 -14.19 -16.55
CA ALA A 66 -22.37 -13.67 -16.70
C ALA A 66 -22.43 -12.31 -17.44
N GLY A 67 -21.60 -12.12 -18.46
CA GLY A 67 -21.50 -10.85 -19.21
C GLY A 67 -20.82 -9.71 -18.48
N GLN A 68 -20.21 -9.96 -17.32
CA GLN A 68 -19.47 -8.99 -16.54
C GLN A 68 -17.96 -9.21 -16.64
N ALA A 69 -17.21 -8.13 -16.91
CA ALA A 69 -15.75 -8.19 -16.89
C ALA A 69 -15.22 -8.33 -15.45
N VAL A 70 -14.40 -9.35 -15.23
CA VAL A 70 -13.87 -9.76 -13.91
C VAL A 70 -12.35 -9.71 -13.93
N PHE A 71 -11.76 -9.21 -12.86
CA PHE A 71 -10.34 -9.32 -12.55
C PHE A 71 -10.14 -10.31 -11.43
N LEU A 72 -9.27 -11.28 -11.64
CA LEU A 72 -9.03 -12.39 -10.72
C LEU A 72 -7.65 -12.27 -10.10
N ARG A 73 -7.58 -12.49 -8.80
CA ARG A 73 -6.34 -12.61 -8.03
C ARG A 73 -6.30 -13.97 -7.37
N VAL A 74 -5.15 -14.62 -7.44
CA VAL A 74 -4.90 -15.90 -6.78
C VAL A 74 -3.65 -15.78 -5.92
N GLU A 75 -3.69 -16.33 -4.73
CA GLU A 75 -2.52 -16.31 -3.84
C GLU A 75 -1.29 -16.94 -4.53
N ASN A 76 -0.13 -16.33 -4.30
CA ASN A 76 1.13 -16.79 -4.85
C ASN A 76 2.22 -16.67 -3.78
N GLY A 77 2.41 -17.72 -3.02
CA GLY A 77 3.40 -17.76 -1.95
C GLY A 77 3.13 -18.85 -0.93
N PRO A 78 4.08 -19.08 -0.03
CA PRO A 78 4.00 -20.14 0.97
C PRO A 78 3.14 -19.77 2.20
N GLU A 79 2.74 -18.52 2.34
CA GLU A 79 2.17 -18.00 3.58
C GLU A 79 0.79 -18.57 3.88
N ARG A 80 -0.03 -18.82 2.86
CA ARG A 80 -1.39 -19.38 2.97
C ARG A 80 -2.23 -18.69 4.04
N ASP A 81 -2.14 -17.38 4.10
CA ASP A 81 -2.90 -16.55 5.04
C ASP A 81 -4.25 -16.09 4.44
N GLY A 82 -5.02 -15.33 5.22
CA GLY A 82 -6.36 -14.85 4.85
C GLY A 82 -6.36 -13.49 4.14
N HIS A 83 -5.26 -13.01 3.57
CA HIS A 83 -5.17 -11.63 3.08
C HIS A 83 -6.19 -11.27 1.98
N LEU A 84 -6.56 -12.21 1.08
CA LEU A 84 -7.58 -11.95 0.06
C LEU A 84 -8.98 -11.73 0.65
N ILE A 85 -9.35 -12.46 1.71
CA ILE A 85 -10.63 -12.22 2.39
C ILE A 85 -10.60 -10.93 3.21
N ILE A 86 -9.46 -10.61 3.84
CA ILE A 86 -9.27 -9.35 4.56
C ILE A 86 -9.44 -8.18 3.59
N GLU A 87 -8.75 -8.20 2.46
CA GLU A 87 -8.89 -7.17 1.43
C GLU A 87 -10.31 -7.07 0.91
N SER A 88 -10.98 -8.19 0.63
CA SER A 88 -12.39 -8.20 0.20
C SER A 88 -13.27 -7.44 1.20
N ASN A 89 -13.11 -7.71 2.49
CA ASN A 89 -13.86 -7.05 3.55
C ASN A 89 -13.51 -5.55 3.65
N VAL A 90 -12.25 -5.17 3.43
CA VAL A 90 -11.81 -3.76 3.41
C VAL A 90 -12.41 -3.03 2.21
N LEU A 91 -12.33 -3.59 1.01
CA LEU A 91 -12.89 -3.00 -0.22
C LEU A 91 -14.39 -2.69 -0.06
N ASP A 92 -15.15 -3.64 0.49
CA ASP A 92 -16.58 -3.43 0.75
C ASP A 92 -16.83 -2.31 1.77
N ARG A 93 -16.05 -2.23 2.84
CA ARG A 93 -16.17 -1.15 3.84
C ARG A 93 -15.82 0.21 3.26
N VAL A 94 -14.76 0.30 2.46
CA VAL A 94 -14.32 1.53 1.79
C VAL A 94 -15.38 1.99 0.78
N ARG A 95 -15.96 1.05 0.03
CA ARG A 95 -17.05 1.32 -0.91
C ARG A 95 -18.32 1.82 -0.20
N LEU A 96 -18.70 1.20 0.91
CA LEU A 96 -19.83 1.64 1.74
C LEU A 96 -19.61 3.03 2.35
N ALA A 97 -18.36 3.42 2.62
CA ALA A 97 -18.01 4.77 3.04
C ALA A 97 -18.08 5.81 1.92
N GLY A 98 -18.35 5.40 0.67
CA GLY A 98 -18.53 6.30 -0.48
C GLY A 98 -17.27 6.48 -1.35
N VAL A 99 -16.19 5.73 -1.12
CA VAL A 99 -15.02 5.75 -1.98
C VAL A 99 -15.13 4.67 -3.05
N ARG A 100 -14.83 5.00 -4.29
CA ARG A 100 -14.85 4.05 -5.41
C ARG A 100 -13.73 3.01 -5.27
N THR A 101 -14.13 1.75 -5.15
CA THR A 101 -13.27 0.57 -5.21
C THR A 101 -13.91 -0.47 -6.15
N PRO A 102 -13.18 -1.43 -6.70
CA PRO A 102 -13.79 -2.57 -7.37
C PRO A 102 -14.79 -3.27 -6.45
N ARG A 103 -15.92 -3.71 -7.00
CA ARG A 103 -16.84 -4.58 -6.27
C ARG A 103 -16.21 -5.95 -6.10
N VAL A 104 -16.34 -6.52 -4.91
CA VAL A 104 -16.01 -7.92 -4.67
C VAL A 104 -17.17 -8.77 -5.22
N LEU A 105 -16.90 -9.61 -6.19
CA LEU A 105 -17.86 -10.51 -6.83
C LEU A 105 -17.86 -11.88 -6.20
N GLY A 106 -16.68 -12.30 -5.68
CA GLY A 106 -16.50 -13.56 -4.97
C GLY A 106 -15.11 -13.65 -4.36
N CYS A 107 -14.99 -14.45 -3.31
CA CYS A 107 -13.70 -14.76 -2.69
C CYS A 107 -13.79 -16.11 -2.00
N ASP A 108 -12.82 -17.00 -2.23
CA ASP A 108 -12.67 -18.22 -1.46
C ASP A 108 -11.25 -18.35 -0.93
N ALA A 109 -11.10 -18.18 0.37
CA ALA A 109 -9.84 -18.39 1.09
C ALA A 109 -9.82 -19.71 1.88
N SER A 110 -10.86 -20.53 1.77
CA SER A 110 -10.97 -21.82 2.49
C SER A 110 -9.99 -22.89 1.98
N ARG A 111 -9.60 -22.79 0.71
CA ARG A 111 -8.78 -23.79 0.02
C ARG A 111 -9.38 -25.21 0.04
N SER A 112 -10.71 -25.29 0.16
CA SER A 112 -11.44 -26.56 0.25
C SER A 112 -11.75 -27.16 -1.15
N HIS A 113 -11.98 -26.30 -2.14
CA HIS A 113 -12.28 -26.71 -3.53
C HIS A 113 -11.01 -26.73 -4.39
N VAL A 114 -10.13 -25.74 -4.21
CA VAL A 114 -8.82 -25.64 -4.87
C VAL A 114 -7.74 -25.39 -3.82
N PRO A 115 -6.46 -25.78 -4.04
CA PRO A 115 -5.41 -25.71 -3.02
C PRO A 115 -4.88 -24.28 -2.76
N PHE A 116 -5.52 -23.24 -3.28
CA PHE A 116 -5.16 -21.85 -3.17
C PHE A 116 -6.38 -20.96 -2.89
N ALA A 117 -6.13 -19.78 -2.29
CA ALA A 117 -7.15 -18.75 -2.17
C ALA A 117 -7.27 -17.95 -3.48
N TRP A 118 -8.50 -17.50 -3.79
CA TRP A 118 -8.76 -16.64 -4.93
C TRP A 118 -9.80 -15.57 -4.60
N GLN A 119 -9.75 -14.48 -5.38
CA GLN A 119 -10.64 -13.33 -5.28
C GLN A 119 -11.06 -12.90 -6.69
N ALA A 120 -12.35 -12.66 -6.88
CA ALA A 120 -12.95 -12.13 -8.11
C ALA A 120 -13.44 -10.71 -7.87
N LEU A 121 -12.91 -9.76 -8.59
CA LEU A 121 -13.21 -8.35 -8.51
C LEU A 121 -13.82 -7.82 -9.80
N GLU A 122 -14.67 -6.80 -9.71
CA GLU A 122 -15.06 -6.00 -10.85
C GLU A 122 -13.81 -5.48 -11.57
N ARG A 123 -13.71 -5.72 -12.87
CA ARG A 123 -12.63 -5.17 -13.67
C ARG A 123 -12.94 -3.71 -14.03
N ILE A 124 -12.14 -2.80 -13.51
CA ILE A 124 -12.22 -1.38 -13.85
C ILE A 124 -11.46 -1.12 -15.16
N PRO A 125 -12.13 -0.64 -16.23
CA PRO A 125 -11.51 -0.46 -17.53
C PRO A 125 -10.74 0.87 -17.62
N ALA A 126 -9.78 1.08 -16.71
CA ALA A 126 -8.94 2.27 -16.65
C ALA A 126 -7.49 1.90 -16.32
N PRO A 127 -6.50 2.60 -16.89
CA PRO A 127 -5.10 2.43 -16.51
C PRO A 127 -4.84 2.96 -15.10
N ASP A 128 -3.68 2.62 -14.52
CA ASP A 128 -3.20 3.29 -13.33
C ASP A 128 -2.74 4.73 -13.63
N LEU A 129 -2.97 5.63 -12.67
CA LEU A 129 -2.65 7.05 -12.83
C LEU A 129 -1.16 7.34 -12.95
N ASN A 130 -0.35 6.38 -12.57
CA ASN A 130 1.06 6.47 -12.68
C ASN A 130 1.56 6.54 -14.11
N GLN A 131 0.89 5.90 -15.04
CA GLN A 131 1.21 6.01 -16.46
C GLN A 131 1.04 7.46 -16.94
N ALA A 132 -0.08 8.11 -16.58
CA ALA A 132 -0.30 9.51 -16.89
C ALA A 132 0.69 10.45 -16.21
N PHE A 133 1.09 10.13 -14.96
CA PHE A 133 2.13 10.88 -14.26
C PHE A 133 3.49 10.80 -14.95
N LYS A 134 3.94 9.61 -15.36
CA LYS A 134 5.18 9.41 -16.12
C LYS A 134 5.19 10.14 -17.45
N GLN A 135 4.03 10.22 -18.09
CA GLN A 135 3.86 10.92 -19.37
C GLN A 135 3.73 12.45 -19.23
N GLY A 136 3.67 12.97 -17.99
CA GLY A 136 3.48 14.39 -17.72
C GLY A 136 2.08 14.90 -18.11
N THR A 137 1.11 14.01 -18.25
CA THR A 137 -0.27 14.35 -18.66
C THR A 137 -1.26 14.41 -17.51
N LEU A 138 -0.85 13.95 -16.31
CA LEU A 138 -1.70 13.93 -15.12
C LEU A 138 -1.97 15.37 -14.62
N ASP A 139 -3.23 15.70 -14.37
CA ASP A 139 -3.59 16.89 -13.59
C ASP A 139 -3.28 16.65 -12.11
N THR A 140 -2.02 16.85 -11.76
CA THR A 140 -1.50 16.55 -10.42
C THR A 140 -2.22 17.32 -9.32
N ASN A 141 -2.64 18.57 -9.58
CA ASN A 141 -3.33 19.38 -8.60
C ASN A 141 -4.72 18.84 -8.28
N HIS A 142 -5.48 18.49 -9.32
CA HIS A 142 -6.83 17.98 -9.18
C HIS A 142 -6.83 16.56 -8.59
N ILE A 143 -5.97 15.70 -9.11
CA ILE A 143 -5.85 14.31 -8.63
C ILE A 143 -5.35 14.26 -7.19
N ALA A 144 -4.35 15.06 -6.80
CA ALA A 144 -3.89 15.11 -5.42
C ALA A 144 -5.01 15.52 -4.45
N HIS A 145 -5.84 16.51 -4.84
CA HIS A 145 -7.01 16.91 -4.05
C HIS A 145 -8.02 15.78 -3.91
N GLN A 146 -8.36 15.07 -5.02
CA GLN A 146 -9.26 13.91 -4.97
C GLN A 146 -8.71 12.80 -4.07
N ILE A 147 -7.40 12.51 -4.13
CA ILE A 147 -6.75 11.52 -3.26
C ILE A 147 -6.93 11.93 -1.80
N GLY A 148 -6.62 13.17 -1.44
CA GLY A 148 -6.77 13.65 -0.07
C GLY A 148 -8.20 13.53 0.46
N ALA A 149 -9.20 13.89 -0.35
CA ALA A 149 -10.61 13.74 0.00
C ALA A 149 -11.02 12.27 0.20
N ALA A 150 -10.54 11.37 -0.66
CA ALA A 150 -10.78 9.93 -0.52
C ALA A 150 -10.14 9.37 0.74
N VAL A 151 -8.88 9.74 1.05
CA VAL A 151 -8.18 9.36 2.29
C VAL A 151 -8.99 9.78 3.51
N ALA A 152 -9.42 11.04 3.57
CA ALA A 152 -10.25 11.54 4.67
C ALA A 152 -11.57 10.75 4.81
N THR A 153 -12.14 10.31 3.68
CA THR A 153 -13.39 9.56 3.65
C THR A 153 -13.21 8.14 4.22
N TRP A 154 -12.26 7.34 3.72
CA TRP A 154 -12.08 5.98 4.26
C TRP A 154 -11.55 5.96 5.69
N GLN A 155 -10.83 6.98 6.12
CA GLN A 155 -10.41 7.12 7.52
C GLN A 155 -11.56 7.44 8.49
N SER A 156 -12.80 7.63 8.00
CA SER A 156 -13.99 7.63 8.85
C SER A 156 -14.27 6.23 9.43
N ILE A 157 -13.76 5.18 8.80
CA ILE A 157 -13.86 3.79 9.26
C ILE A 157 -12.94 3.63 10.46
N ARG A 158 -13.53 3.44 11.65
CA ARG A 158 -12.81 3.19 12.89
C ARG A 158 -12.71 1.69 13.13
N LEU A 159 -11.52 1.25 13.48
CA LEU A 159 -11.20 -0.16 13.65
C LEU A 159 -10.71 -0.43 15.08
N ALA A 160 -11.02 -1.60 15.61
CA ALA A 160 -10.51 -2.04 16.90
C ALA A 160 -9.08 -2.59 16.74
N GLY A 161 -8.28 -2.47 17.81
CA GLY A 161 -6.85 -2.85 17.76
C GLY A 161 -6.06 -2.00 16.77
N TYR A 162 -4.78 -2.35 16.55
CA TYR A 162 -3.87 -1.57 15.72
C TYR A 162 -2.99 -2.46 14.84
N GLY A 163 -2.48 -1.86 13.76
CA GLY A 163 -1.60 -2.53 12.82
C GLY A 163 -2.34 -3.41 11.82
N VAL A 164 -1.64 -4.43 11.33
CA VAL A 164 -2.17 -5.37 10.32
C VAL A 164 -3.47 -5.98 10.80
N LEU A 165 -4.44 -6.11 9.88
CA LEU A 165 -5.79 -6.57 10.18
C LEU A 165 -5.91 -8.09 10.14
N ASP A 166 -6.81 -8.62 10.96
CA ASP A 166 -7.32 -9.98 10.85
C ASP A 166 -8.60 -10.04 9.96
N GLU A 167 -9.17 -11.21 9.79
CA GLU A 167 -10.36 -11.44 8.97
C GLU A 167 -11.63 -10.72 9.51
N THR A 168 -11.63 -10.31 10.77
CA THR A 168 -12.70 -9.51 11.41
C THR A 168 -12.47 -8.01 11.28
N LEU A 169 -11.40 -7.60 10.57
CA LEU A 169 -10.90 -6.23 10.44
C LEU A 169 -10.48 -5.61 11.79
N ARG A 170 -9.99 -6.43 12.71
CA ARG A 170 -9.34 -5.98 13.95
C ARG A 170 -7.82 -5.99 13.76
N GLY A 171 -7.14 -4.93 14.21
CA GLY A 171 -5.68 -4.92 14.28
C GLY A 171 -5.14 -5.91 15.33
N TYR A 172 -4.02 -6.55 15.01
CA TYR A 172 -3.42 -7.57 15.89
C TYR A 172 -2.79 -7.03 17.18
N ARG A 173 -2.56 -5.73 17.30
CA ARG A 173 -1.90 -5.10 18.46
C ARG A 173 -2.90 -4.35 19.32
N GLU A 174 -2.64 -4.33 20.62
CA GLU A 174 -3.47 -3.61 21.59
C GLU A 174 -3.17 -2.11 21.62
N THR A 175 -1.94 -1.70 21.28
CA THR A 175 -1.53 -0.30 21.16
C THR A 175 -0.93 -0.01 19.79
N TYR A 176 -1.05 1.25 19.34
CA TYR A 176 -0.40 1.67 18.11
C TYR A 176 1.12 1.70 18.26
N THR A 177 1.62 2.02 19.45
CA THR A 177 3.04 1.99 19.80
C THR A 177 3.64 0.61 19.54
N ASP A 178 2.98 -0.48 19.97
CA ASP A 178 3.45 -1.86 19.74
C ASP A 178 3.54 -2.19 18.25
N TYR A 179 2.58 -1.70 17.45
CA TYR A 179 2.65 -1.87 16.00
C TYR A 179 3.75 -1.03 15.36
N PHE A 180 3.86 0.25 15.70
CA PHE A 180 4.81 1.18 15.10
C PHE A 180 6.27 0.72 15.30
N HIS A 181 6.58 0.19 16.50
CA HIS A 181 7.92 -0.30 16.84
C HIS A 181 8.23 -1.71 16.30
N LEU A 182 7.21 -2.40 15.77
CA LEU A 182 7.40 -3.76 15.29
C LEU A 182 8.50 -3.80 14.22
N ARG A 183 9.59 -4.55 14.50
CA ARG A 183 10.79 -4.71 13.68
C ARG A 183 11.56 -3.40 13.36
N LEU A 184 11.30 -2.33 14.09
CA LEU A 184 11.95 -1.03 13.83
C LEU A 184 13.46 -1.11 14.01
N GLU A 185 13.92 -1.68 15.13
CA GLU A 185 15.36 -1.82 15.41
C GLU A 185 16.08 -2.67 14.36
N GLU A 186 15.46 -3.78 13.91
CA GLU A 186 16.00 -4.62 12.85
C GLU A 186 16.12 -3.85 11.52
N HIS A 187 15.11 -3.06 11.17
CA HIS A 187 15.15 -2.21 9.99
C HIS A 187 16.23 -1.15 10.07
N LEU A 188 16.38 -0.49 11.22
CA LEU A 188 17.43 0.53 11.44
C LEU A 188 18.83 -0.08 11.40
N HIS A 189 19.00 -1.25 12.01
CA HIS A 189 20.27 -1.97 11.95
C HIS A 189 20.65 -2.38 10.52
N PHE A 190 19.68 -2.89 9.77
CA PHE A 190 19.85 -3.22 8.35
C PHE A 190 20.25 -1.99 7.53
N LEU A 191 19.59 -0.84 7.72
CA LEU A 191 19.92 0.38 7.00
C LEU A 191 21.29 0.96 7.40
N LYS A 192 21.69 0.85 8.67
CA LYS A 192 23.01 1.23 9.16
C LYS A 192 24.11 0.40 8.48
N SER A 193 23.91 -0.93 8.37
CA SER A 193 24.87 -1.82 7.70
C SER A 193 25.04 -1.54 6.20
N HIS A 194 24.06 -0.87 5.56
CA HIS A 194 24.09 -0.46 4.16
C HIS A 194 24.45 1.03 3.96
N GLY A 195 24.88 1.72 5.03
CA GLY A 195 25.37 3.11 4.97
C GLY A 195 24.28 4.18 4.82
N PHE A 196 23.02 3.89 5.24
CA PHE A 196 21.93 4.86 5.22
C PHE A 196 21.91 5.75 6.44
N PHE A 197 22.42 5.27 7.57
CA PHE A 197 22.58 6.02 8.81
C PHE A 197 24.00 5.80 9.38
N SER A 198 24.52 6.81 10.06
CA SER A 198 25.74 6.68 10.89
C SER A 198 25.44 6.00 12.22
N SER A 199 24.27 6.27 12.80
CA SER A 199 23.80 5.73 14.08
C SER A 199 22.32 5.35 13.95
N SER A 200 21.97 4.11 14.25
CA SER A 200 20.60 3.62 14.39
C SER A 200 19.98 4.10 15.70
N GLU A 201 20.82 4.24 16.72
CA GLU A 201 20.46 4.67 18.07
C GLU A 201 19.95 6.13 18.07
N ASP A 202 20.57 7.03 17.28
CA ASP A 202 20.15 8.42 17.17
C ASP A 202 18.77 8.56 16.48
N VAL A 203 18.51 7.71 15.47
CA VAL A 203 17.21 7.69 14.80
C VAL A 203 16.13 7.13 15.72
N LEU A 204 16.45 6.06 16.46
CA LEU A 204 15.52 5.49 17.45
C LEU A 204 15.22 6.49 18.55
N ALA A 205 16.23 7.15 19.12
CA ALA A 205 16.05 8.17 20.16
C ALA A 205 15.16 9.34 19.67
N GLU A 206 15.31 9.74 18.39
CA GLU A 206 14.45 10.76 17.82
C GLU A 206 12.98 10.32 17.72
N ILE A 207 12.73 9.07 17.33
CA ILE A 207 11.39 8.51 17.30
C ILE A 207 10.80 8.45 18.73
N GLU A 208 11.58 8.01 19.70
CA GLU A 208 11.17 7.92 21.12
C GLU A 208 10.86 9.31 21.74
N ASN A 209 11.56 10.36 21.35
CA ASN A 209 11.22 11.73 21.74
C ASN A 209 9.80 12.15 21.31
N HIS A 210 9.23 11.45 20.34
CA HIS A 210 7.89 11.70 19.80
C HIS A 210 6.88 10.59 20.13
N HIS A 211 7.18 9.70 21.09
CA HIS A 211 6.33 8.54 21.41
C HIS A 211 4.88 8.91 21.76
N ALA A 212 4.67 10.09 22.37
CA ALA A 212 3.33 10.57 22.70
C ALA A 212 2.40 10.74 21.47
N LEU A 213 2.97 10.90 20.26
CA LEU A 213 2.20 10.93 19.02
C LEU A 213 1.63 9.56 18.64
N LEU A 214 2.16 8.48 19.23
CA LEU A 214 1.72 7.10 18.98
C LEU A 214 0.58 6.67 19.91
N ASP A 215 0.18 7.51 20.85
CA ASP A 215 -1.00 7.28 21.69
C ASP A 215 -2.27 7.62 20.88
N LEU A 216 -2.80 6.62 20.19
CA LEU A 216 -3.99 6.74 19.36
C LEU A 216 -5.21 6.16 20.08
N ALA A 217 -6.34 6.87 20.00
CA ALA A 217 -7.62 6.38 20.49
C ALA A 217 -8.79 6.91 19.62
N PRO A 218 -9.45 6.11 18.81
CA PRO A 218 -9.09 4.83 18.18
C PRO A 218 -8.30 4.98 16.89
N GLY A 219 -7.76 3.88 16.35
CA GLY A 219 -7.20 3.84 15.01
C GLY A 219 -8.24 4.03 13.90
N CYS A 220 -7.80 4.44 12.73
CA CYS A 220 -8.62 4.49 11.52
C CYS A 220 -8.08 3.54 10.46
N LEU A 221 -8.89 3.26 9.45
CA LEU A 221 -8.43 2.52 8.28
C LEU A 221 -7.36 3.31 7.53
N VAL A 222 -6.23 2.70 7.28
CA VAL A 222 -5.09 3.20 6.49
C VAL A 222 -4.84 2.22 5.35
N HIS A 223 -4.67 2.72 4.14
CA HIS A 223 -4.39 1.89 2.95
C HIS A 223 -3.01 1.22 3.01
N LYS A 224 -2.02 1.93 3.53
CA LYS A 224 -0.63 1.50 3.77
C LYS A 224 0.23 1.23 2.52
N ASP A 225 -0.33 1.15 1.32
CA ASP A 225 0.40 1.15 0.04
C ASP A 225 -0.19 2.15 -0.97
N LEU A 226 -0.62 3.32 -0.47
CA LEU A 226 -1.22 4.37 -1.29
C LEU A 226 -0.18 5.01 -2.22
N ALA A 227 -0.37 4.79 -3.52
CA ALA A 227 0.49 5.35 -4.57
C ALA A 227 -0.29 5.40 -5.90
N LEU A 228 0.18 6.18 -6.87
CA LEU A 228 -0.52 6.36 -8.16
C LEU A 228 -0.70 5.06 -8.95
N TRP A 229 0.13 4.03 -8.73
CA TRP A 229 -0.06 2.71 -9.36
C TRP A 229 -1.21 1.89 -8.74
N ASN A 230 -1.69 2.27 -7.55
CA ASN A 230 -2.84 1.68 -6.88
C ASN A 230 -4.11 2.55 -7.02
N ILE A 231 -4.11 3.47 -7.99
CA ILE A 231 -5.24 4.33 -8.33
C ILE A 231 -5.51 4.23 -9.82
N LEU A 232 -6.68 3.73 -10.18
CA LEU A 232 -7.11 3.63 -11.57
C LEU A 232 -7.89 4.88 -11.99
N GLY A 233 -7.70 5.32 -13.24
CA GLY A 233 -8.40 6.51 -13.72
C GLY A 233 -7.88 7.04 -15.04
N CYS A 234 -8.29 8.27 -15.32
CA CYS A 234 -7.77 9.08 -16.44
C CYS A 234 -7.02 10.30 -15.87
N PRO A 235 -6.33 11.11 -16.71
CA PRO A 235 -5.54 12.24 -16.22
C PRO A 235 -6.26 13.24 -15.30
N HIS A 236 -7.58 13.28 -15.33
CA HIS A 236 -8.40 14.27 -14.62
C HIS A 236 -9.40 13.65 -13.62
N GLU A 237 -9.55 12.32 -13.58
CA GLU A 237 -10.57 11.68 -12.74
C GLU A 237 -10.10 10.32 -12.22
N ILE A 238 -10.33 10.07 -10.93
CA ILE A 238 -10.11 8.78 -10.28
C ILE A 238 -11.33 7.87 -10.52
N ALA A 239 -11.09 6.72 -11.15
CA ALA A 239 -12.11 5.69 -11.35
C ALA A 239 -12.24 4.75 -10.16
N ALA A 240 -11.12 4.33 -9.54
CA ALA A 240 -11.14 3.47 -8.36
C ALA A 240 -9.78 3.48 -7.63
N PHE A 241 -9.83 3.23 -6.31
CA PHE A 241 -8.67 2.84 -5.50
C PHE A 241 -8.64 1.31 -5.37
N ILE A 242 -7.46 0.71 -5.49
CA ILE A 242 -7.24 -0.73 -5.50
C ILE A 242 -6.11 -1.13 -4.53
N ASP A 243 -5.96 -2.42 -4.27
CA ASP A 243 -4.82 -3.01 -3.56
C ASP A 243 -4.75 -2.63 -2.08
N PHE A 244 -5.86 -2.84 -1.36
CA PHE A 244 -5.97 -2.66 0.09
C PHE A 244 -5.47 -3.86 0.91
N ASP A 245 -4.69 -4.77 0.33
CA ASP A 245 -4.21 -5.97 1.01
C ASP A 245 -3.19 -5.69 2.13
N ASP A 246 -2.53 -4.53 2.09
CA ASP A 246 -1.65 -4.03 3.15
C ASP A 246 -2.37 -3.15 4.20
N ALA A 247 -3.70 -3.01 4.11
CA ALA A 247 -4.47 -2.12 4.98
C ALA A 247 -4.29 -2.43 6.47
N ILE A 248 -4.25 -1.38 7.27
CA ILE A 248 -4.05 -1.44 8.71
C ILE A 248 -5.06 -0.60 9.48
N SER A 249 -5.16 -0.86 10.79
CA SER A 249 -5.71 0.10 11.76
C SER A 249 -4.58 0.98 12.26
N GLY A 250 -4.59 2.28 11.95
CA GLY A 250 -3.45 3.14 12.23
C GLY A 250 -3.77 4.62 12.35
N ASP A 251 -2.72 5.44 12.18
CA ASP A 251 -2.75 6.89 12.26
C ASP A 251 -3.24 7.52 10.96
N ALA A 252 -4.07 8.54 11.09
CA ALA A 252 -4.64 9.26 9.96
C ALA A 252 -3.59 9.95 9.04
N MET A 253 -2.39 10.25 9.55
CA MET A 253 -1.35 10.89 8.73
C MET A 253 -0.48 9.88 7.97
N ASP A 254 -0.66 8.57 8.18
CA ASP A 254 0.19 7.55 7.54
C ASP A 254 0.03 7.54 6.02
N ASP A 255 -1.19 7.53 5.46
CA ASP A 255 -1.43 7.52 4.01
C ASP A 255 -0.90 8.79 3.32
N LEU A 256 -1.12 9.98 3.91
CA LEU A 256 -0.61 11.22 3.35
C LEU A 256 0.93 11.27 3.40
N SER A 257 1.52 10.75 4.47
CA SER A 257 2.98 10.65 4.58
C SER A 257 3.57 9.65 3.57
N LEU A 258 2.84 8.59 3.26
CA LEU A 258 3.28 7.62 2.26
C LEU A 258 3.34 8.24 0.85
N LEU A 259 2.40 9.12 0.50
CA LEU A 259 2.47 9.89 -0.75
C LEU A 259 3.74 10.74 -0.83
N ALA A 260 4.21 11.28 0.28
CA ALA A 260 5.44 12.07 0.33
C ALA A 260 6.71 11.26 0.06
N CYS A 261 6.67 9.93 0.15
CA CYS A 261 7.77 9.09 -0.31
C CYS A 261 8.01 9.22 -1.82
N PHE A 262 7.02 9.70 -2.58
CA PHE A 262 7.00 9.73 -4.05
C PHE A 262 6.78 11.11 -4.64
N HIS A 263 6.18 12.04 -3.91
CA HIS A 263 5.74 13.34 -4.41
C HIS A 263 6.41 14.50 -3.65
N ASP A 264 6.30 15.69 -4.23
CA ASP A 264 6.84 16.94 -3.70
C ASP A 264 5.81 17.72 -2.85
N ALA A 265 6.26 18.87 -2.32
CA ALA A 265 5.45 19.76 -1.52
C ALA A 265 4.18 20.26 -2.25
N ALA A 266 4.26 20.50 -3.56
CA ALA A 266 3.11 21.01 -4.33
C ALA A 266 1.98 19.99 -4.36
N PHE A 267 2.31 18.73 -4.65
CA PHE A 267 1.35 17.61 -4.62
C PHE A 267 0.75 17.42 -3.22
N LEU A 268 1.62 17.40 -2.20
CA LEU A 268 1.17 17.16 -0.82
C LEU A 268 0.25 18.29 -0.30
N ARG A 269 0.55 19.56 -0.56
CA ARG A 269 -0.34 20.66 -0.21
C ARG A 269 -1.74 20.49 -0.80
N ARG A 270 -1.85 20.01 -2.04
CA ARG A 270 -3.15 19.73 -2.67
C ARG A 270 -3.86 18.56 -2.02
N ALA A 271 -3.14 17.49 -1.68
CA ALA A 271 -3.71 16.35 -0.96
C ALA A 271 -4.21 16.75 0.44
N PHE A 272 -3.46 17.57 1.18
CA PHE A 272 -3.91 18.11 2.46
C PHE A 272 -5.17 18.96 2.32
N LEU A 273 -5.25 19.86 1.34
CA LEU A 273 -6.47 20.62 1.06
C LEU A 273 -7.66 19.72 0.71
N GLY A 274 -7.44 18.64 -0.06
CA GLY A 274 -8.46 17.64 -0.32
C GLY A 274 -8.92 16.92 0.95
N TYR A 275 -8.01 16.56 1.83
CA TYR A 275 -8.33 15.97 3.13
C TYR A 275 -9.19 16.92 3.97
N GLU A 276 -8.76 18.17 4.11
CA GLU A 276 -9.46 19.20 4.91
C GLU A 276 -10.83 19.56 4.35
N SER A 277 -11.07 19.36 3.06
CA SER A 277 -12.40 19.54 2.46
C SER A 277 -13.46 18.57 2.97
N VAL A 278 -13.03 17.43 3.56
CA VAL A 278 -13.91 16.36 4.08
C VAL A 278 -13.88 16.32 5.60
N ARG A 279 -12.70 16.46 6.20
CA ARG A 279 -12.52 16.41 7.67
C ARG A 279 -11.33 17.25 8.11
N ALA A 280 -11.41 17.80 9.34
CA ALA A 280 -10.28 18.47 9.95
C ALA A 280 -9.08 17.55 10.14
N LEU A 281 -7.88 18.10 9.99
CA LEU A 281 -6.65 17.41 10.32
C LEU A 281 -6.62 17.03 11.81
N PRO A 282 -5.99 15.91 12.17
CA PRO A 282 -5.82 15.53 13.58
C PRO A 282 -4.88 16.52 14.30
N THR A 283 -4.93 16.52 15.61
CA THR A 283 -3.97 17.23 16.45
C THR A 283 -2.55 16.81 16.10
N GLU A 284 -1.61 17.76 16.07
CA GLU A 284 -0.21 17.52 15.71
C GLU A 284 -0.01 16.91 14.31
N ALA A 285 -0.90 17.20 13.36
CA ALA A 285 -0.91 16.57 12.04
C ALA A 285 0.46 16.61 11.33
N LEU A 286 1.16 17.75 11.35
CA LEU A 286 2.48 17.88 10.72
C LEU A 286 3.55 17.02 11.40
N ARG A 287 3.58 16.96 12.74
CA ARG A 287 4.54 16.11 13.44
C ARG A 287 4.24 14.63 13.21
N ARG A 288 2.95 14.22 13.24
CA ARG A 288 2.52 12.88 12.88
C ARG A 288 2.90 12.54 11.44
N PHE A 289 2.68 13.46 10.51
CA PHE A 289 3.09 13.30 9.12
C PHE A 289 4.60 13.02 8.98
N TRP A 290 5.46 13.80 9.63
CA TRP A 290 6.91 13.61 9.58
C TRP A 290 7.35 12.30 10.25
N LEU A 291 6.74 11.94 11.38
CA LEU A 291 7.00 10.67 12.06
C LEU A 291 6.68 9.48 11.14
N HIS A 292 5.52 9.51 10.50
CA HIS A 292 5.12 8.46 9.56
C HIS A 292 5.95 8.49 8.28
N LEU A 293 6.31 9.66 7.76
CA LEU A 293 7.20 9.75 6.61
C LEU A 293 8.56 9.10 6.91
N LEU A 294 9.13 9.36 8.08
CA LEU A 294 10.35 8.70 8.51
C LEU A 294 10.19 7.18 8.55
N ARG A 295 9.12 6.69 9.17
CA ARG A 295 8.84 5.24 9.27
C ARG A 295 8.62 4.58 7.90
N ASN A 296 7.85 5.23 7.02
CA ASN A 296 7.61 4.78 5.66
C ASN A 296 8.90 4.80 4.82
N MET A 297 9.74 5.82 4.96
CA MET A 297 11.03 5.87 4.26
C MET A 297 12.01 4.80 4.76
N ILE A 298 12.02 4.48 6.06
CA ILE A 298 12.78 3.34 6.61
C ILE A 298 12.36 2.06 5.89
N VAL A 299 11.05 1.75 5.85
CA VAL A 299 10.51 0.56 5.20
C VAL A 299 10.82 0.54 3.69
N LYS A 300 10.54 1.64 2.98
CA LYS A 300 10.83 1.72 1.53
C LYS A 300 12.32 1.56 1.25
N SER A 301 13.22 2.05 2.13
CA SER A 301 14.67 1.85 1.98
C SER A 301 15.07 0.39 2.16
N VAL A 302 14.53 -0.29 3.17
CA VAL A 302 14.76 -1.74 3.38
C VAL A 302 14.31 -2.53 2.15
N ILE A 303 13.12 -2.25 1.62
CA ILE A 303 12.60 -2.92 0.40
C ILE A 303 13.52 -2.65 -0.80
N ARG A 304 13.89 -1.40 -1.04
CA ARG A 304 14.70 -1.00 -2.20
C ARG A 304 16.08 -1.68 -2.20
N ILE A 305 16.71 -1.80 -1.00
CA ILE A 305 17.97 -2.52 -0.85
C ILE A 305 17.74 -4.02 -1.07
N GLY A 306 16.82 -4.63 -0.32
CA GLY A 306 16.61 -6.07 -0.33
C GLY A 306 16.14 -6.62 -1.68
N ALA A 307 15.39 -5.82 -2.46
CA ALA A 307 14.94 -6.18 -3.80
C ALA A 307 15.92 -5.80 -4.92
N GLY A 308 17.09 -5.22 -4.60
CA GLY A 308 18.10 -4.82 -5.60
C GLY A 308 17.65 -3.66 -6.50
N TYR A 309 16.72 -2.81 -6.03
CA TYR A 309 16.15 -1.77 -6.87
C TYR A 309 17.12 -0.64 -7.21
N PHE A 310 18.20 -0.47 -6.44
CA PHE A 310 19.21 0.53 -6.75
C PHE A 310 20.11 0.17 -7.92
N ASP A 311 20.11 -1.09 -8.32
CA ASP A 311 20.92 -1.64 -9.41
C ASP A 311 20.10 -1.85 -10.70
N ARG A 312 18.85 -1.35 -10.73
CA ARG A 312 17.93 -1.51 -11.87
C ARG A 312 17.75 -0.22 -12.63
N ASP A 313 17.92 -0.30 -13.97
CA ASP A 313 17.76 0.82 -14.90
C ASP A 313 16.41 0.77 -15.67
N ASP A 314 15.51 -0.17 -15.32
CA ASP A 314 14.32 -0.46 -16.11
C ASP A 314 13.15 0.55 -15.94
N GLY A 315 13.38 1.68 -15.26
CA GLY A 315 12.35 2.71 -15.05
C GLY A 315 11.09 2.22 -14.30
N PHE A 316 11.20 1.07 -13.62
CA PHE A 316 10.11 0.46 -12.87
C PHE A 316 9.57 1.38 -11.79
N PHE A 317 10.46 2.16 -11.16
CA PHE A 317 10.03 3.15 -10.19
C PHE A 317 9.73 4.48 -10.87
N LEU A 318 8.65 5.02 -10.43
CA LEU A 318 8.05 6.20 -10.88
C LEU A 318 8.65 7.46 -10.55
N ILE A 319 9.31 7.45 -9.46
CA ILE A 319 10.07 8.59 -9.06
C ILE A 319 11.05 8.70 -10.16
N SER A 320 10.83 9.72 -10.95
CA SER A 320 11.73 10.14 -11.97
C SER A 320 13.15 10.24 -11.41
N ALA A 321 13.80 9.11 -11.25
CA ALA A 321 15.26 9.07 -11.20
C ALA A 321 15.86 9.79 -12.41
N GLY A 322 15.01 10.23 -13.34
CA GLY A 322 15.41 10.87 -14.57
C GLY A 322 15.25 12.38 -14.65
N SER A 323 14.32 13.00 -13.93
CA SER A 323 14.08 14.45 -14.12
C SER A 323 15.11 15.35 -13.43
N SER A 324 15.79 14.85 -12.39
CA SER A 324 16.84 15.58 -11.68
C SER A 324 18.26 15.03 -11.90
N GLY A 325 18.41 13.96 -12.68
CA GLY A 325 19.70 13.27 -12.85
C GLY A 325 20.17 12.49 -11.61
N GLN A 326 19.38 12.42 -10.55
CA GLN A 326 19.72 11.68 -9.32
C GLN A 326 19.34 10.21 -9.45
N SER A 327 20.18 9.33 -8.91
CA SER A 327 19.87 7.91 -8.77
C SER A 327 18.75 7.67 -7.74
N LEU A 328 18.03 6.54 -7.86
CA LEU A 328 17.03 6.14 -6.88
C LEU A 328 17.61 6.08 -5.44
N ARG A 329 18.89 5.69 -5.31
CA ARG A 329 19.59 5.65 -4.02
C ARG A 329 19.74 7.05 -3.43
N GLU A 330 20.17 8.03 -4.22
CA GLU A 330 20.34 9.42 -3.76
C GLU A 330 19.00 10.04 -3.36
N VAL A 331 17.96 9.86 -4.17
CA VAL A 331 16.60 10.30 -3.85
C VAL A 331 16.11 9.67 -2.55
N THR A 332 16.35 8.36 -2.35
CA THR A 332 15.96 7.65 -1.14
C THR A 332 16.67 8.20 0.10
N LEU A 333 17.98 8.41 0.02
CA LEU A 333 18.78 8.98 1.10
C LEU A 333 18.37 10.41 1.43
N SER A 334 18.13 11.24 0.41
CA SER A 334 17.66 12.61 0.59
C SER A 334 16.31 12.68 1.29
N LYS A 335 15.34 11.88 0.85
CA LYS A 335 14.01 11.82 1.48
C LYS A 335 14.06 11.29 2.91
N LEU A 336 14.92 10.30 3.21
CA LEU A 336 15.10 9.77 4.56
C LEU A 336 15.68 10.82 5.52
N LYS A 337 16.70 11.56 5.09
CA LYS A 337 17.29 12.67 5.85
C LYS A 337 16.28 13.80 6.05
N LEU A 338 15.54 14.11 5.01
CA LEU A 338 14.50 15.13 5.03
C LEU A 338 13.39 14.78 6.03
N ALA A 339 12.95 13.53 6.06
CA ALA A 339 11.93 13.06 7.01
C ALA A 339 12.41 13.20 8.47
N LEU A 340 13.67 12.82 8.73
CA LEU A 340 14.28 12.98 10.06
C LEU A 340 14.41 14.46 10.46
N HIS A 341 14.84 15.33 9.54
CA HIS A 341 14.93 16.78 9.77
C HIS A 341 13.54 17.38 10.02
N GLY A 342 12.54 17.05 9.17
CA GLY A 342 11.17 17.53 9.32
C GLY A 342 10.54 17.16 10.65
N LEU A 343 10.84 15.96 11.17
CA LEU A 343 10.38 15.51 12.49
C LEU A 343 11.00 16.34 13.61
N ARG A 344 12.32 16.57 13.58
CA ARG A 344 13.06 17.35 14.57
C ARG A 344 12.58 18.78 14.67
N GLU A 345 12.45 19.43 13.52
CA GLU A 345 12.15 20.86 13.44
C GLU A 345 10.65 21.15 13.37
N ALA A 346 9.78 20.14 13.34
CA ALA A 346 8.35 20.28 13.07
C ALA A 346 8.09 21.15 11.82
N SER A 347 8.86 20.90 10.77
CA SER A 347 8.92 21.74 9.56
C SER A 347 7.59 21.78 8.81
N SER A 348 7.34 22.86 8.07
CA SER A 348 6.24 22.91 7.12
C SER A 348 6.46 21.92 5.96
N LEU A 349 5.40 21.66 5.17
CA LEU A 349 5.51 20.78 3.98
C LEU A 349 6.43 21.38 2.89
N ASP A 350 6.79 22.65 2.98
CA ASP A 350 7.55 23.36 1.94
C ASP A 350 8.96 22.83 1.73
N ILE A 351 9.48 22.06 2.68
CA ILE A 351 10.80 21.46 2.57
C ILE A 351 10.82 20.16 1.76
N LEU A 352 9.63 19.57 1.40
CA LEU A 352 9.52 18.36 0.58
C LEU A 352 9.95 18.62 -0.88
#